data_24b6aefad226d6545a811c18e685cae0
#
_entry.id   24b6aefad226d6545a811c18e685cae0
#
_cell.length_a   1.000
_cell.length_b   1.000
_cell.length_c   1.000
_cell.angle_alpha   90.00
_cell.angle_beta   90.00
_cell.angle_gamma   90.00
#
_symmetry.space_group_name_H-M   'P 1'
#
loop_
_entity.id
_entity.type
_entity.pdbx_description
1 polymer ?
#
loop_
_entity_poly.entity_id
_entity_poly.type
_entity_poly.pdbx_seq_one_letter_code
_entity_poly.pdbx_strand_id
1 'polypeptide(L)' 'MAQQQWEYATIPLIIHATKAILDQWGADGWELVQVVQGPDAGLVAYLKRPKQS' A
#
# COMPACT_ATOMS: atom_id res chain seq x y z
N MET A 1 17.07 -22.70 -3.78
CA MET A 1 15.76 -22.34 -3.29
C MET A 1 15.41 -20.93 -3.73
N ALA A 2 14.16 -20.73 -4.12
CA ALA A 2 13.72 -19.41 -4.57
C ALA A 2 13.49 -18.51 -3.38
N GLN A 3 13.94 -17.27 -3.47
CA GLN A 3 13.62 -16.28 -2.46
C GLN A 3 12.22 -15.72 -2.72
N GLN A 4 11.52 -15.40 -1.63
CA GLN A 4 10.27 -14.69 -1.76
C GLN A 4 10.56 -13.30 -2.29
N GLN A 5 9.90 -12.95 -3.38
CA GLN A 5 10.00 -11.60 -3.94
C GLN A 5 8.72 -10.84 -3.64
N TRP A 6 8.87 -9.53 -3.53
CA TRP A 6 7.75 -8.65 -3.18
C TRP A 6 7.58 -7.60 -4.25
N GLU A 7 6.34 -7.23 -4.51
CA GLU A 7 6.07 -6.03 -5.30
C GLU A 7 5.47 -4.98 -4.38
N TYR A 8 5.74 -3.73 -4.72
CA TYR A 8 5.37 -2.60 -3.87
C TYR A 8 4.49 -1.64 -4.62
N ALA A 9 3.62 -0.97 -3.88
CA ALA A 9 2.78 0.09 -4.41
C ALA A 9 2.84 1.27 -3.46
N THR A 10 2.84 2.46 -4.03
CA THR A 10 2.72 3.69 -3.25
C THR A 10 1.48 4.41 -3.75
N ILE A 11 0.58 4.73 -2.83
CA ILE A 11 -0.69 5.33 -3.20
C ILE A 11 -0.98 6.52 -2.29
N PRO A 12 -1.61 7.56 -2.85
CA PRO A 12 -2.08 8.65 -2.01
C PRO A 12 -3.31 8.21 -1.22
N LEU A 13 -3.42 8.69 0.02
CA LEU A 13 -4.58 8.42 0.84
C LEU A 13 -5.37 9.70 1.01
N ILE A 14 -6.65 9.64 0.67
CA ILE A 14 -7.57 10.73 0.89
C ILE A 14 -8.05 10.65 2.34
N ILE A 15 -7.89 11.74 3.07
CA ILE A 15 -8.05 11.73 4.52
C ILE A 15 -9.46 11.30 4.95
N HIS A 16 -10.46 11.50 4.09
CA HIS A 16 -11.84 11.15 4.42
C HIS A 16 -12.19 9.71 4.06
N ALA A 17 -11.29 8.98 3.42
CA ALA A 17 -11.60 7.65 2.91
C ALA A 17 -10.43 6.69 3.08
N THR A 18 -9.61 6.87 4.11
CA THR A 18 -8.40 6.06 4.26
C THR A 18 -8.73 4.59 4.39
N LYS A 19 -9.73 4.25 5.20
CA LYS A 19 -10.08 2.85 5.39
C LYS A 19 -10.60 2.22 4.11
N ALA A 20 -11.46 2.93 3.38
CA ALA A 20 -12.03 2.38 2.16
C ALA A 20 -10.94 2.11 1.11
N ILE A 21 -9.99 3.04 0.99
CA ILE A 21 -8.90 2.86 0.04
C ILE A 21 -8.03 1.68 0.43
N LEU A 22 -7.67 1.59 1.71
CA LEU A 22 -6.83 0.48 2.17
C LEU A 22 -7.55 -0.85 2.05
N ASP A 23 -8.87 -0.88 2.30
CA ASP A 23 -9.64 -2.11 2.15
C ASP A 23 -9.65 -2.58 0.70
N GLN A 24 -9.75 -1.64 -0.26
CA GLN A 24 -9.71 -2.01 -1.67
C GLN A 24 -8.39 -2.67 -2.04
N TRP A 25 -7.29 -2.09 -1.59
CA TRP A 25 -5.99 -2.66 -1.90
C TRP A 25 -5.77 -3.97 -1.17
N GLY A 26 -6.24 -4.06 0.09
CA GLY A 26 -6.15 -5.29 0.84
C GLY A 26 -6.93 -6.43 0.19
N ALA A 27 -8.07 -6.12 -0.45
CA ALA A 27 -8.85 -7.13 -1.15
C ALA A 27 -8.08 -7.74 -2.33
N ASP A 28 -7.10 -7.00 -2.86
CA ASP A 28 -6.23 -7.50 -3.93
C ASP A 28 -4.97 -8.17 -3.38
N GLY A 29 -4.89 -8.40 -2.09
CA GLY A 29 -3.77 -9.09 -1.48
C GLY A 29 -2.66 -8.20 -1.00
N TRP A 30 -2.85 -6.87 -1.01
CA TRP A 30 -1.81 -5.96 -0.56
C TRP A 30 -1.81 -5.83 0.95
N GLU A 31 -0.62 -5.71 1.50
CA GLU A 31 -0.41 -5.49 2.92
C GLU A 31 0.21 -4.11 3.13
N LEU A 32 -0.35 -3.38 4.09
CA LEU A 32 0.17 -2.04 4.41
C LEU A 32 1.49 -2.15 5.14
N VAL A 33 2.50 -1.45 4.64
CA VAL A 33 3.81 -1.38 5.28
C VAL A 33 3.88 -0.16 6.19
N GLN A 34 3.56 1.00 5.64
CA GLN A 34 3.66 2.24 6.39
C GLN A 34 2.91 3.35 5.68
N VAL A 35 2.43 4.30 6.46
CA VAL A 35 1.85 5.54 5.94
C VAL A 35 2.77 6.68 6.34
N VAL A 36 3.11 7.52 5.37
CA VAL A 36 3.97 8.68 5.62
C VAL A 36 3.28 9.93 5.14
N GLN A 37 3.68 11.06 5.69
CA GLN A 37 3.14 12.33 5.27
C GLN A 37 3.92 12.82 4.06
N GLY A 38 3.19 13.16 3.01
CA GLY A 38 3.79 13.65 1.78
C GLY A 38 4.11 15.14 1.87
N PRO A 39 4.72 15.68 0.79
CA PRO A 39 5.18 17.07 0.81
C PRO A 39 4.04 18.09 0.87
N ASP A 40 2.85 17.74 0.45
CA ASP A 40 1.71 18.68 0.43
C ASP A 40 0.73 18.37 1.55
N ALA A 41 1.21 17.90 2.68
CA ALA A 41 0.39 17.52 3.83
C ALA A 41 -0.58 16.38 3.54
N GLY A 42 -0.41 15.72 2.39
CA GLY A 42 -1.19 14.52 2.08
C GLY A 42 -0.54 13.30 2.68
N LEU A 43 -1.27 12.19 2.68
CA LEU A 43 -0.75 10.93 3.18
C LEU A 43 -0.43 10.02 2.01
N VAL A 44 0.67 9.29 2.14
CA VAL A 44 1.07 8.30 1.15
C VAL A 44 1.22 6.97 1.85
N ALA A 45 0.56 5.94 1.32
CA ALA A 45 0.65 4.60 1.87
C ALA A 45 1.60 3.76 1.03
N TYR A 46 2.44 3.03 1.71
CA TYR A 46 3.35 2.06 1.09
C TYR A 46 2.82 0.67 1.38
N LEU A 47 2.56 -0.08 0.30
CA LEU A 47 2.01 -1.42 0.42
C LEU A 47 2.92 -2.41 -0.29
N LYS A 48 2.79 -3.67 0.09
CA LYS A 48 3.52 -4.75 -0.56
C LYS A 48 2.63 -5.96 -0.69
N ARG A 49 3.00 -6.83 -1.61
CA ARG A 49 2.40 -8.16 -1.68
C ARG A 49 3.40 -9.10 -2.34
N PRO A 50 3.25 -10.41 -2.10
CA PRO A 50 4.15 -11.36 -2.75
C PRO A 50 4.05 -11.25 -4.25
N LYS A 51 5.20 -11.21 -4.90
CA LYS A 51 5.24 -11.14 -6.35
C LYS A 51 4.88 -12.50 -6.90
N GLN A 52 3.98 -12.51 -7.86
CA GLN A 52 3.56 -13.74 -8.51
C GLN A 52 4.28 -13.87 -9.84
N SER A 53 4.75 -15.07 -10.08
CA SER A 53 5.44 -15.37 -11.33
C SER A 53 4.47 -15.75 -12.44
#